data_a7667a8baad43dff6a1b59f555f6c84c
#
_entry.id   a7667a8baad43dff6a1b59f555f6c84c
#
_cell.length_a   1.000
_cell.length_b   1.000
_cell.length_c   1.000
_cell.angle_alpha   90.00
_cell.angle_beta   90.00
_cell.angle_gamma   90.00
#
_symmetry.space_group_name_H-M   'P 1'
#
loop_
_entity.id
_entity.type
_entity.pdbx_description
1 polymer ?
#
loop_
_entity_poly.entity_id
_entity_poly.type
_entity_poly.pdbx_seq_one_letter_code
_entity_poly.pdbx_strand_id
1 'polypeptide(L)'
;MLELKEAKGEVVELPRRDEEETSPKRARRAPRPTRAASHIAAWQTTALFCLCVLFVLAIGLALHAYQRSMELENRLRETVSEMQAGMQELKASVHFGSTRQQLLLGMRDEILRVNEEISLGKAYRIAELLLRATDKYPSVDPVLLLSVGIVESGFERKSRSPADARGLYQIWPSTGRMLSAMLGWEYSDEMLYDEHRNTELAALYLDVLMTTYNDVGMALAEYNGGPINAGLYRARSHRTSAETRDYVPRVLEQYERLVKTLPIAPGLSHDIIYRDASRPGKQLGVSASAE
;
A
#
# COMPACT_ATOMS: atom_id res chain seq x y z
N MET A 1 -2.48 -44.53 21.56
CA MET A 1 -3.24 -45.46 22.40
C MET A 1 -4.36 -46.00 21.52
N LEU A 2 -4.13 -47.17 20.96
CA LEU A 2 -4.98 -47.83 19.98
C LEU A 2 -5.60 -49.03 20.68
N GLU A 3 -6.91 -49.06 20.79
CA GLU A 3 -7.66 -50.20 21.24
C GLU A 3 -8.14 -51.03 20.05
N LEU A 4 -7.67 -52.25 20.01
CA LEU A 4 -8.16 -53.34 19.20
C LEU A 4 -9.43 -53.91 19.80
N LYS A 5 -10.48 -54.10 19.00
CA LYS A 5 -11.67 -54.83 19.37
C LYS A 5 -11.74 -56.11 18.53
N GLU A 6 -11.50 -57.26 19.19
CA GLU A 6 -11.75 -58.60 18.70
C GLU A 6 -13.22 -58.87 18.45
N ALA A 7 -13.57 -59.48 17.34
CA ALA A 7 -14.90 -60.03 17.11
C ALA A 7 -14.83 -61.56 17.08
N LYS A 8 -15.66 -62.11 17.91
CA LYS A 8 -15.87 -63.54 18.19
C LYS A 8 -16.40 -64.31 16.97
N GLY A 9 -15.86 -65.48 16.80
CA GLY A 9 -16.34 -66.46 15.83
C GLY A 9 -17.66 -67.12 16.24
N GLU A 10 -18.50 -67.30 15.27
CA GLU A 10 -19.69 -68.10 15.37
C GLU A 10 -19.58 -69.32 14.43
N VAL A 11 -19.64 -70.51 15.03
CA VAL A 11 -19.57 -71.79 14.35
C VAL A 11 -20.94 -72.13 13.87
N VAL A 12 -21.16 -72.26 12.57
CA VAL A 12 -22.41 -72.80 11.99
C VAL A 12 -22.17 -74.23 11.52
N GLU A 13 -22.95 -75.13 12.14
CA GLU A 13 -22.97 -76.58 11.79
C GLU A 13 -23.59 -76.79 10.41
N LEU A 14 -22.99 -77.70 9.65
CA LEU A 14 -23.49 -78.14 8.36
C LEU A 14 -24.46 -79.33 8.57
N PRO A 15 -25.62 -79.40 7.91
CA PRO A 15 -26.49 -80.55 7.91
C PRO A 15 -26.03 -81.65 6.92
N ARG A 16 -26.28 -82.86 7.30
CA ARG A 16 -25.89 -84.11 6.61
C ARG A 16 -26.63 -84.29 5.30
N ARG A 17 -25.89 -84.83 4.32
CA ARG A 17 -26.37 -85.32 3.03
C ARG A 17 -27.27 -86.55 3.22
N ASP A 18 -28.48 -86.50 2.70
CA ASP A 18 -29.24 -87.68 2.37
C ASP A 18 -29.07 -88.02 0.90
N GLU A 19 -28.53 -89.22 0.64
CA GLU A 19 -28.36 -89.75 -0.70
C GLU A 19 -29.71 -90.28 -1.19
N GLU A 20 -30.30 -89.62 -2.16
CA GLU A 20 -31.41 -90.19 -2.93
C GLU A 20 -30.96 -90.43 -4.37
N GLU A 21 -30.90 -91.74 -4.67
CA GLU A 21 -30.58 -92.34 -5.94
C GLU A 21 -31.69 -92.06 -6.96
N THR A 22 -31.49 -91.20 -7.97
CA THR A 22 -32.40 -91.10 -9.12
C THR A 22 -31.65 -91.25 -10.45
N SER A 23 -32.07 -92.24 -11.16
CA SER A 23 -31.73 -92.65 -12.51
C SER A 23 -31.56 -91.53 -13.53
N PRO A 24 -30.61 -91.67 -14.54
CA PRO A 24 -30.31 -90.57 -15.47
C PRO A 24 -31.40 -90.41 -16.57
N LYS A 25 -32.15 -89.35 -16.47
CA LYS A 25 -33.02 -88.91 -17.60
C LYS A 25 -32.15 -88.48 -18.76
N ARG A 26 -32.29 -89.18 -19.86
CA ARG A 26 -31.69 -88.85 -21.19
C ARG A 26 -31.91 -87.40 -21.51
N ALA A 27 -30.85 -86.57 -21.50
CA ALA A 27 -30.88 -85.20 -21.93
C ALA A 27 -31.21 -85.17 -23.43
N ARG A 28 -32.35 -84.57 -23.74
CA ARG A 28 -32.71 -84.23 -25.15
C ARG A 28 -31.66 -83.20 -25.64
N ARG A 29 -30.83 -83.64 -26.65
CA ARG A 29 -29.91 -82.80 -27.37
C ARG A 29 -30.72 -81.62 -28.02
N ALA A 30 -30.44 -80.41 -27.62
CA ALA A 30 -30.98 -79.20 -28.25
C ALA A 30 -30.68 -79.23 -29.78
N PRO A 31 -31.61 -78.88 -30.63
CA PRO A 31 -31.42 -78.81 -32.09
C PRO A 31 -30.24 -77.94 -32.41
N ARG A 32 -29.32 -78.42 -33.28
CA ARG A 32 -28.19 -77.63 -33.77
C ARG A 32 -28.76 -76.41 -34.52
N PRO A 33 -28.27 -75.19 -34.22
CA PRO A 33 -28.75 -74.00 -34.91
C PRO A 33 -28.50 -74.13 -36.43
N THR A 34 -29.53 -73.82 -37.24
CA THR A 34 -29.36 -73.79 -38.68
C THR A 34 -28.35 -72.74 -39.10
N ARG A 35 -27.58 -72.98 -40.18
CA ARG A 35 -26.53 -72.05 -40.68
C ARG A 35 -27.04 -70.61 -40.81
N ALA A 36 -28.30 -70.38 -41.13
CA ALA A 36 -28.95 -69.09 -41.21
C ALA A 36 -29.07 -68.40 -39.81
N ALA A 37 -29.41 -69.15 -38.74
CA ALA A 37 -29.53 -68.63 -37.39
C ALA A 37 -28.15 -68.22 -36.81
N SER A 38 -27.08 -68.96 -37.16
CA SER A 38 -25.72 -68.59 -36.73
C SER A 38 -25.20 -67.32 -37.44
N HIS A 39 -25.56 -67.11 -38.68
CA HIS A 39 -25.21 -65.86 -39.39
C HIS A 39 -25.94 -64.66 -38.84
N ILE A 40 -27.25 -64.74 -38.54
CA ILE A 40 -28.05 -63.66 -37.94
C ILE A 40 -27.48 -63.31 -36.55
N ALA A 41 -27.19 -64.30 -35.72
CA ALA A 41 -26.58 -64.07 -34.41
C ALA A 41 -25.20 -63.36 -34.50
N ALA A 42 -24.36 -63.76 -35.47
CA ALA A 42 -23.06 -63.12 -35.72
C ALA A 42 -23.20 -61.68 -36.19
N TRP A 43 -24.16 -61.35 -37.02
CA TRP A 43 -24.43 -59.98 -37.44
C TRP A 43 -24.95 -59.11 -36.28
N GLN A 44 -25.80 -59.63 -35.44
CA GLN A 44 -26.31 -58.93 -34.26
C GLN A 44 -25.18 -58.60 -33.24
N THR A 45 -24.26 -59.55 -33.02
CA THR A 45 -23.13 -59.29 -32.10
C THR A 45 -22.12 -58.29 -32.67
N THR A 46 -21.85 -58.32 -33.99
CA THR A 46 -21.00 -57.30 -34.63
C THR A 46 -21.64 -55.90 -34.62
N ALA A 47 -22.94 -55.81 -34.90
CA ALA A 47 -23.67 -54.54 -34.88
C ALA A 47 -23.68 -53.96 -33.44
N LEU A 48 -23.90 -54.77 -32.41
CA LEU A 48 -23.84 -54.36 -31.03
C LEU A 48 -22.45 -53.84 -30.63
N PHE A 49 -21.41 -54.61 -31.03
CA PHE A 49 -20.03 -54.21 -30.82
C PHE A 49 -19.71 -52.84 -31.46
N CYS A 50 -20.09 -52.63 -32.73
CA CYS A 50 -19.92 -51.35 -33.43
C CYS A 50 -20.64 -50.18 -32.71
N LEU A 51 -21.87 -50.43 -32.25
CA LEU A 51 -22.64 -49.49 -31.48
C LEU A 51 -21.94 -49.11 -30.15
N CYS A 52 -21.40 -50.08 -29.42
CA CYS A 52 -20.64 -49.83 -28.20
C CYS A 52 -19.38 -49.00 -28.49
N VAL A 53 -18.65 -49.34 -29.57
CA VAL A 53 -17.46 -48.54 -29.95
C VAL A 53 -17.81 -47.11 -30.31
N LEU A 54 -18.87 -46.91 -31.09
CA LEU A 54 -19.35 -45.55 -31.42
C LEU A 54 -19.80 -44.78 -30.18
N PHE A 55 -20.44 -45.43 -29.22
CA PHE A 55 -20.87 -44.82 -27.96
C PHE A 55 -19.67 -44.38 -27.10
N VAL A 56 -18.65 -45.26 -27.00
CA VAL A 56 -17.42 -44.90 -26.28
C VAL A 56 -16.70 -43.72 -26.95
N LEU A 57 -16.63 -43.70 -28.28
CA LEU A 57 -16.04 -42.61 -29.03
C LEU A 57 -16.82 -41.29 -28.82
N ALA A 58 -18.16 -41.35 -28.82
CA ALA A 58 -19.03 -40.19 -28.59
C ALA A 58 -18.82 -39.63 -27.17
N ILE A 59 -18.72 -40.50 -26.14
CA ILE A 59 -18.41 -40.08 -24.79
C ILE A 59 -17.02 -39.43 -24.72
N GLY A 60 -16.01 -40.03 -25.35
CA GLY A 60 -14.66 -39.50 -25.41
C GLY A 60 -14.61 -38.08 -26.01
N LEU A 61 -15.32 -37.89 -27.14
CA LEU A 61 -15.45 -36.58 -27.79
C LEU A 61 -16.19 -35.55 -26.89
N ALA A 62 -17.27 -35.98 -26.24
CA ALA A 62 -18.01 -35.12 -25.32
C ALA A 62 -17.17 -34.69 -24.10
N LEU A 63 -16.42 -35.61 -23.50
CA LEU A 63 -15.50 -35.31 -22.41
C LEU A 63 -14.38 -34.38 -22.84
N HIS A 64 -13.81 -34.61 -24.03
CA HIS A 64 -12.78 -33.72 -24.59
C HIS A 64 -13.31 -32.31 -24.86
N ALA A 65 -14.49 -32.19 -25.42
CA ALA A 65 -15.16 -30.90 -25.67
C ALA A 65 -15.45 -30.18 -24.33
N TYR A 66 -15.92 -30.92 -23.34
CA TYR A 66 -16.16 -30.38 -21.99
C TYR A 66 -14.88 -29.87 -21.32
N GLN A 67 -13.79 -30.64 -21.37
CA GLN A 67 -12.50 -30.23 -20.82
C GLN A 67 -11.98 -28.96 -21.51
N ARG A 68 -12.10 -28.89 -22.82
CA ARG A 68 -11.68 -27.71 -23.60
C ARG A 68 -12.53 -26.45 -23.26
N SER A 69 -13.83 -26.65 -23.04
CA SER A 69 -14.71 -25.55 -22.59
C SER A 69 -14.31 -25.03 -21.24
N MET A 70 -14.03 -25.89 -20.27
CA MET A 70 -13.57 -25.52 -18.93
C MET A 70 -12.23 -24.80 -18.97
N GLU A 71 -11.30 -25.24 -19.81
CA GLU A 71 -10.00 -24.58 -19.96
C GLU A 71 -10.15 -23.17 -20.54
N LEU A 72 -11.03 -22.98 -21.53
CA LEU A 72 -11.34 -21.66 -22.10
C LEU A 72 -11.99 -20.74 -21.08
N GLU A 73 -12.94 -21.25 -20.30
CA GLU A 73 -13.56 -20.47 -19.23
C GLU A 73 -12.54 -20.02 -18.17
N ASN A 74 -11.63 -20.91 -17.77
CA ASN A 74 -10.59 -20.57 -16.80
C ASN A 74 -9.63 -19.50 -17.35
N ARG A 75 -9.19 -19.63 -18.60
CA ARG A 75 -8.36 -18.61 -19.25
C ARG A 75 -9.08 -17.27 -19.37
N LEU A 76 -10.37 -17.29 -19.70
CA LEU A 76 -11.17 -16.07 -19.77
C LEU A 76 -11.29 -15.40 -18.42
N ARG A 77 -11.54 -16.17 -17.33
CA ARG A 77 -11.61 -15.64 -15.97
C ARG A 77 -10.27 -15.03 -15.54
N GLU A 78 -9.16 -15.71 -15.85
CA GLU A 78 -7.81 -15.21 -15.55
C GLU A 78 -7.55 -13.87 -16.27
N THR A 79 -7.81 -13.81 -17.57
CA THR A 79 -7.63 -12.58 -18.37
C THR A 79 -8.51 -11.43 -17.85
N VAL A 80 -9.77 -11.70 -17.50
CA VAL A 80 -10.68 -10.71 -16.91
C VAL A 80 -10.17 -10.21 -15.57
N SER A 81 -9.66 -11.13 -14.73
CA SER A 81 -9.08 -10.77 -13.42
C SER A 81 -7.84 -9.87 -13.56
N GLU A 82 -6.93 -10.21 -14.48
CA GLU A 82 -5.75 -9.40 -14.78
C GLU A 82 -6.13 -8.00 -15.31
N MET A 83 -7.10 -7.94 -16.21
CA MET A 83 -7.59 -6.67 -16.73
C MET A 83 -8.27 -5.81 -15.65
N GLN A 84 -9.00 -6.42 -14.72
CA GLN A 84 -9.62 -5.71 -13.60
C GLN A 84 -8.55 -5.17 -12.63
N ALA A 85 -7.50 -5.97 -12.33
CA ALA A 85 -6.38 -5.53 -11.51
C ALA A 85 -5.65 -4.34 -12.16
N GLY A 86 -5.33 -4.42 -13.44
CA GLY A 86 -4.71 -3.31 -14.19
C GLY A 86 -5.58 -2.04 -14.25
N MET A 87 -6.90 -2.20 -14.38
CA MET A 87 -7.82 -1.06 -14.31
C MET A 87 -7.87 -0.41 -12.92
N GLN A 88 -7.80 -1.21 -11.85
CA GLN A 88 -7.74 -0.67 -10.48
C GLN A 88 -6.44 0.10 -10.24
N GLU A 89 -5.32 -0.44 -10.68
CA GLU A 89 -4.01 0.23 -10.59
C GLU A 89 -4.00 1.55 -11.36
N LEU A 90 -4.53 1.56 -12.60
CA LEU A 90 -4.66 2.77 -13.40
C LEU A 90 -5.56 3.81 -12.72
N LYS A 91 -6.71 3.40 -12.18
CA LYS A 91 -7.61 4.31 -11.44
C LYS A 91 -6.92 4.89 -10.20
N ALA A 92 -6.18 4.07 -9.43
CA ALA A 92 -5.42 4.53 -8.28
C ALA A 92 -4.34 5.54 -8.69
N SER A 93 -3.60 5.28 -9.76
CA SER A 93 -2.57 6.17 -10.29
C SER A 93 -3.16 7.51 -10.77
N VAL A 94 -4.27 7.50 -11.52
CA VAL A 94 -4.96 8.71 -11.95
C VAL A 94 -5.51 9.50 -10.76
N HIS A 95 -6.09 8.82 -9.78
CA HIS A 95 -6.61 9.48 -8.57
C HIS A 95 -5.48 10.12 -7.75
N PHE A 96 -4.38 9.42 -7.55
CA PHE A 96 -3.20 9.95 -6.86
C PHE A 96 -2.62 11.18 -7.58
N GLY A 97 -2.46 11.11 -8.90
CA GLY A 97 -2.02 12.23 -9.72
C GLY A 97 -2.97 13.44 -9.62
N SER A 98 -4.28 13.19 -9.63
CA SER A 98 -5.30 14.24 -9.45
C SER A 98 -5.20 14.89 -8.06
N THR A 99 -5.07 14.11 -7.00
CA THR A 99 -4.96 14.64 -5.62
C THR A 99 -3.68 15.43 -5.41
N ARG A 100 -2.55 14.92 -5.91
CA ARG A 100 -1.27 15.65 -5.85
C ARG A 100 -1.35 16.99 -6.59
N GLN A 101 -1.99 17.02 -7.75
CA GLN A 101 -2.19 18.24 -8.53
C GLN A 101 -3.10 19.22 -7.77
N GLN A 102 -4.15 18.75 -7.13
CA GLN A 102 -5.03 19.58 -6.30
C GLN A 102 -4.29 20.17 -5.09
N LEU A 103 -3.46 19.36 -4.42
CA LEU A 103 -2.63 19.83 -3.32
C LEU A 103 -1.64 20.91 -3.77
N LEU A 104 -0.96 20.70 -4.91
CA LEU A 104 -0.06 21.68 -5.49
C LEU A 104 -0.75 23.03 -5.76
N LEU A 105 -1.95 22.99 -6.35
CA LEU A 105 -2.73 24.19 -6.62
C LEU A 105 -3.19 24.87 -5.33
N GLY A 106 -3.64 24.10 -4.34
CA GLY A 106 -4.01 24.64 -3.03
C GLY A 106 -2.83 25.30 -2.30
N MET A 107 -1.65 24.66 -2.33
CA MET A 107 -0.42 25.25 -1.78
C MET A 107 -0.02 26.56 -2.49
N ARG A 108 -0.10 26.58 -3.83
CA ARG A 108 0.12 27.80 -4.62
C ARG A 108 -0.82 28.94 -4.16
N ASP A 109 -2.10 28.62 -3.98
CA ASP A 109 -3.10 29.62 -3.59
C ASP A 109 -2.85 30.15 -2.17
N GLU A 110 -2.40 29.27 -1.25
CA GLU A 110 -1.99 29.70 0.09
C GLU A 110 -0.72 30.58 0.05
N ILE A 111 0.25 30.30 -0.80
CA ILE A 111 1.44 31.14 -0.98
C ILE A 111 1.04 32.51 -1.51
N LEU A 112 0.12 32.58 -2.49
CA LEU A 112 -0.43 33.83 -3.01
C LEU A 112 -1.20 34.62 -1.94
N ARG A 113 -1.93 33.91 -1.06
CA ARG A 113 -2.70 34.54 0.01
C ARG A 113 -1.81 35.23 1.06
N VAL A 114 -0.66 34.61 1.37
CA VAL A 114 0.26 35.17 2.41
C VAL A 114 1.27 36.15 1.85
N ASN A 115 1.56 36.09 0.55
CA ASN A 115 2.48 37.00 -0.14
C ASN A 115 1.82 37.58 -1.38
N GLU A 116 1.20 38.72 -1.24
CA GLU A 116 0.46 39.39 -2.32
C GLU A 116 1.39 39.94 -3.43
N GLU A 117 2.69 40.09 -3.14
CA GLU A 117 3.69 40.59 -4.12
C GLU A 117 4.25 39.51 -5.01
N ILE A 118 4.03 38.21 -4.65
CA ILE A 118 4.56 37.10 -5.43
C ILE A 118 3.72 36.85 -6.69
N SER A 119 4.38 36.61 -7.83
CA SER A 119 3.64 36.27 -9.06
C SER A 119 3.12 34.83 -9.01
N LEU A 120 1.99 34.58 -9.71
CA LEU A 120 1.38 33.26 -9.85
C LEU A 120 2.40 32.17 -10.25
N GLY A 121 3.27 32.47 -11.23
CA GLY A 121 4.28 31.51 -11.69
C GLY A 121 5.34 31.19 -10.63
N LYS A 122 5.72 32.17 -9.80
CA LYS A 122 6.65 31.95 -8.69
C LYS A 122 6.01 31.15 -7.57
N ALA A 123 4.76 31.50 -7.18
CA ALA A 123 4.02 30.75 -6.18
C ALA A 123 3.82 29.27 -6.59
N TYR A 124 3.48 29.02 -7.85
CA TYR A 124 3.39 27.67 -8.41
C TYR A 124 4.73 26.93 -8.32
N ARG A 125 5.83 27.57 -8.70
CA ARG A 125 7.18 26.99 -8.64
C ARG A 125 7.57 26.63 -7.20
N ILE A 126 7.32 27.51 -6.24
CA ILE A 126 7.62 27.25 -4.82
C ILE A 126 6.79 26.06 -4.32
N ALA A 127 5.49 25.99 -4.64
CA ALA A 127 4.65 24.85 -4.29
C ALA A 127 5.17 23.52 -4.91
N GLU A 128 5.66 23.56 -6.14
CA GLU A 128 6.29 22.40 -6.79
C GLU A 128 7.60 21.99 -6.08
N LEU A 129 8.45 22.96 -5.73
CA LEU A 129 9.69 22.71 -4.99
C LEU A 129 9.42 22.06 -3.62
N LEU A 130 8.39 22.55 -2.93
CA LEU A 130 7.91 22.00 -1.67
C LEU A 130 7.57 20.52 -1.79
N LEU A 131 6.71 20.16 -2.77
CA LEU A 131 6.30 18.78 -2.99
C LEU A 131 7.48 17.88 -3.41
N ARG A 132 8.38 18.38 -4.24
CA ARG A 132 9.59 17.63 -4.63
C ARG A 132 10.52 17.38 -3.45
N ALA A 133 10.71 18.38 -2.59
CA ALA A 133 11.54 18.24 -1.41
C ALA A 133 10.97 17.19 -0.44
N THR A 134 9.65 17.21 -0.21
CA THR A 134 9.00 16.22 0.68
C THR A 134 8.94 14.81 0.07
N ASP A 135 8.91 14.66 -1.25
CA ASP A 135 9.10 13.34 -1.88
C ASP A 135 10.48 12.72 -1.55
N LYS A 136 11.51 13.56 -1.42
CA LYS A 136 12.87 13.15 -1.08
C LYS A 136 13.07 12.89 0.42
N TYR A 137 12.32 13.60 1.27
CA TYR A 137 12.43 13.56 2.72
C TYR A 137 11.11 13.10 3.36
N PRO A 138 10.86 11.77 3.43
CA PRO A 138 9.55 11.22 3.78
C PRO A 138 9.10 11.47 5.23
N SER A 139 10.01 11.88 6.13
CA SER A 139 9.64 12.27 7.49
C SER A 139 8.99 13.65 7.56
N VAL A 140 8.99 14.41 6.44
CA VAL A 140 8.48 15.77 6.38
C VAL A 140 7.17 15.82 5.59
N ASP A 141 6.08 16.14 6.29
CA ASP A 141 4.78 16.38 5.66
C ASP A 141 4.82 17.68 4.82
N PRO A 142 4.32 17.69 3.57
CA PRO A 142 4.33 18.87 2.72
C PRO A 142 3.55 20.05 3.29
N VAL A 143 2.49 19.82 4.06
CA VAL A 143 1.72 20.87 4.71
C VAL A 143 2.47 21.44 5.91
N LEU A 144 3.27 20.62 6.61
CA LEU A 144 4.16 21.10 7.66
C LEU A 144 5.24 22.02 7.07
N LEU A 145 5.89 21.61 5.99
CA LEU A 145 6.90 22.42 5.32
C LEU A 145 6.31 23.75 4.79
N LEU A 146 5.09 23.71 4.23
CA LEU A 146 4.34 24.92 3.84
C LEU A 146 4.09 25.83 5.06
N SER A 147 3.68 25.25 6.19
CA SER A 147 3.38 26.00 7.43
C SER A 147 4.63 26.69 7.98
N VAL A 148 5.77 25.99 7.96
CA VAL A 148 7.06 26.58 8.34
C VAL A 148 7.41 27.76 7.45
N GLY A 149 7.35 27.63 6.11
CA GLY A 149 7.64 28.73 5.18
C GLY A 149 6.73 29.95 5.36
N ILE A 150 5.44 29.73 5.67
CA ILE A 150 4.50 30.80 6.00
C ILE A 150 4.94 31.56 7.25
N VAL A 151 5.29 30.84 8.31
CA VAL A 151 5.66 31.46 9.61
C VAL A 151 7.04 32.12 9.55
N GLU A 152 7.98 31.57 8.78
CA GLU A 152 9.36 32.08 8.69
C GLU A 152 9.47 33.39 7.92
N SER A 153 8.90 33.44 6.73
CA SER A 153 9.05 34.63 5.87
C SER A 153 7.80 35.04 5.10
N GLY A 154 6.71 34.25 5.20
CA GLY A 154 5.59 34.40 4.26
C GLY A 154 6.02 34.22 2.81
N PHE A 155 7.04 33.42 2.55
CA PHE A 155 7.64 33.22 1.22
C PHE A 155 8.28 34.45 0.61
N GLU A 156 8.79 35.39 1.44
CA GLU A 156 9.61 36.50 0.98
C GLU A 156 11.06 35.99 0.73
N ARG A 157 11.42 35.88 -0.54
CA ARG A 157 12.71 35.29 -0.98
C ARG A 157 13.95 35.99 -0.41
N LYS A 158 13.91 37.32 -0.29
CA LYS A 158 15.03 38.12 0.20
C LYS A 158 14.95 38.43 1.70
N SER A 159 14.07 37.75 2.41
CA SER A 159 13.91 37.93 3.85
C SER A 159 15.24 37.65 4.58
N ARG A 160 15.60 38.55 5.49
CA ARG A 160 16.76 38.40 6.37
C ARG A 160 16.40 38.88 7.77
N SER A 161 16.54 38.01 8.76
CA SER A 161 16.29 38.36 10.16
C SER A 161 17.44 39.16 10.77
N PRO A 162 17.22 39.86 11.91
CA PRO A 162 18.30 40.49 12.68
C PRO A 162 19.37 39.50 13.13
N ALA A 163 19.03 38.23 13.30
CA ALA A 163 19.95 37.14 13.65
C ALA A 163 20.62 36.50 12.44
N ASP A 164 20.47 37.09 11.23
CA ASP A 164 21.06 36.65 9.98
C ASP A 164 20.48 35.36 9.38
N ALA A 165 19.28 34.95 9.80
CA ALA A 165 18.54 33.90 9.08
C ALA A 165 18.06 34.42 7.72
N ARG A 166 18.06 33.56 6.65
CA ARG A 166 17.91 34.03 5.27
C ARG A 166 16.97 33.16 4.44
N GLY A 167 16.27 33.82 3.52
CA GLY A 167 15.45 33.20 2.49
C GLY A 167 14.09 32.74 2.98
N LEU A 168 13.41 31.94 2.16
CA LEU A 168 12.03 31.49 2.37
C LEU A 168 11.80 30.82 3.72
N TYR A 169 12.80 30.05 4.18
CA TYR A 169 12.74 29.21 5.38
C TYR A 169 13.67 29.68 6.49
N GLN A 170 14.19 30.90 6.37
CA GLN A 170 15.05 31.55 7.36
C GLN A 170 16.17 30.64 7.88
N ILE A 171 16.93 30.07 6.93
CA ILE A 171 18.08 29.20 7.27
C ILE A 171 19.27 30.08 7.72
N TRP A 172 19.84 29.77 8.87
CA TRP A 172 21.06 30.42 9.35
C TRP A 172 22.27 29.99 8.50
N PRO A 173 23.25 30.89 8.23
CA PRO A 173 24.44 30.57 7.46
C PRO A 173 25.22 29.36 8.00
N SER A 174 25.32 29.20 9.32
CA SER A 174 25.96 28.05 9.95
C SER A 174 25.23 26.74 9.65
N THR A 175 23.91 26.75 9.76
CA THR A 175 23.03 25.61 9.43
C THR A 175 23.09 25.30 7.94
N GLY A 176 22.99 26.33 7.08
CA GLY A 176 23.10 26.17 5.64
C GLY A 176 24.41 25.53 5.21
N ARG A 177 25.53 25.92 5.82
CA ARG A 177 26.84 25.32 5.55
C ARG A 177 26.91 23.85 5.96
N MET A 178 26.39 23.52 7.12
CA MET A 178 26.32 22.14 7.61
C MET A 178 25.49 21.26 6.69
N LEU A 179 24.30 21.70 6.35
CA LEU A 179 23.37 20.96 5.49
C LEU A 179 23.88 20.83 4.04
N SER A 180 24.52 21.90 3.51
CA SER A 180 25.14 21.86 2.19
C SER A 180 26.27 20.82 2.13
N ALA A 181 27.07 20.71 3.18
CA ALA A 181 28.10 19.67 3.26
C ALA A 181 27.49 18.26 3.25
N MET A 182 26.34 18.04 3.93
CA MET A 182 25.63 16.76 3.88
C MET A 182 25.12 16.40 2.48
N LEU A 183 24.78 17.42 1.67
CA LEU A 183 24.34 17.25 0.28
C LEU A 183 25.50 17.22 -0.75
N GLY A 184 26.73 17.43 -0.32
CA GLY A 184 27.89 17.58 -1.21
C GLY A 184 27.83 18.86 -2.04
N TRP A 185 27.13 19.89 -1.56
CA TRP A 185 27.03 21.18 -2.24
C TRP A 185 28.11 22.15 -1.78
N GLU A 186 28.66 22.90 -2.73
CA GLU A 186 29.48 24.06 -2.40
C GLU A 186 28.57 25.14 -1.78
N TYR A 187 28.97 25.61 -0.58
CA TYR A 187 28.21 26.62 0.15
C TYR A 187 28.60 28.02 -0.22
N SER A 188 27.62 28.88 -0.46
CA SER A 188 27.77 30.35 -0.43
C SER A 188 26.58 30.96 0.31
N ASP A 189 26.79 32.15 0.86
CA ASP A 189 25.71 32.86 1.59
C ASP A 189 24.56 33.24 0.67
N GLU A 190 24.82 33.50 -0.61
CA GLU A 190 23.84 33.86 -1.64
C GLU A 190 22.91 32.69 -1.97
N MET A 191 23.38 31.44 -1.83
CA MET A 191 22.52 30.28 -2.09
C MET A 191 21.30 30.19 -1.17
N LEU A 192 21.36 30.82 0.01
CA LEU A 192 20.23 30.85 0.93
C LEU A 192 19.07 31.73 0.42
N TYR A 193 19.28 32.53 -0.60
CA TYR A 193 18.23 33.28 -1.30
C TYR A 193 17.75 32.57 -2.58
N ASP A 194 18.34 31.44 -2.94
CA ASP A 194 17.83 30.59 -4.02
C ASP A 194 16.65 29.75 -3.52
N GLU A 195 15.50 29.86 -4.20
CA GLU A 195 14.24 29.23 -3.78
C GLU A 195 14.35 27.71 -3.68
N HIS A 196 15.03 27.08 -4.66
CA HIS A 196 15.22 25.62 -4.67
C HIS A 196 16.15 25.18 -3.54
N ARG A 197 17.31 25.81 -3.42
CA ARG A 197 18.32 25.42 -2.41
C ARG A 197 17.80 25.67 -0.99
N ASN A 198 17.15 26.80 -0.76
CA ASN A 198 16.62 27.14 0.56
C ASN A 198 15.50 26.17 0.97
N THR A 199 14.59 25.78 0.04
CA THR A 199 13.54 24.78 0.30
C THR A 199 14.13 23.39 0.58
N GLU A 200 15.11 22.98 -0.21
CA GLU A 200 15.80 21.68 -0.04
C GLU A 200 16.51 21.59 1.32
N LEU A 201 17.24 22.65 1.71
CA LEU A 201 17.93 22.71 3.01
C LEU A 201 16.91 22.68 4.17
N ALA A 202 15.80 23.38 4.05
CA ALA A 202 14.77 23.38 5.07
C ALA A 202 14.11 21.99 5.24
N ALA A 203 13.79 21.32 4.13
CA ALA A 203 13.23 19.98 4.15
C ALA A 203 14.21 18.97 4.74
N LEU A 204 15.48 18.99 4.32
CA LEU A 204 16.52 18.15 4.90
C LEU A 204 16.67 18.40 6.40
N TYR A 205 16.68 19.67 6.85
CA TYR A 205 16.84 20.00 8.25
C TYR A 205 15.68 19.47 9.09
N LEU A 206 14.45 19.68 8.64
CA LEU A 206 13.26 19.14 9.29
C LEU A 206 13.28 17.60 9.32
N ASP A 207 13.69 16.92 8.25
CA ASP A 207 13.80 15.47 8.20
C ASP A 207 14.78 14.93 9.24
N VAL A 208 15.95 15.55 9.36
CA VAL A 208 16.95 15.24 10.40
C VAL A 208 16.36 15.43 11.80
N LEU A 209 15.67 16.55 12.04
CA LEU A 209 15.09 16.86 13.34
C LEU A 209 13.91 15.93 13.67
N MET A 210 13.02 15.67 12.73
CA MET A 210 11.89 14.74 12.90
C MET A 210 12.39 13.33 13.22
N THR A 211 13.41 12.86 12.50
CA THR A 211 14.03 11.56 12.75
C THR A 211 14.74 11.51 14.12
N THR A 212 15.41 12.61 14.51
CA THR A 212 16.14 12.70 15.78
C THR A 212 15.20 12.69 16.99
N TYR A 213 14.13 13.46 16.92
CA TYR A 213 13.24 13.66 18.08
C TYR A 213 12.01 12.77 18.07
N ASN A 214 11.56 12.33 16.91
CA ASN A 214 10.25 11.67 16.74
C ASN A 214 9.11 12.45 17.43
N ASP A 215 9.22 13.78 17.44
CA ASP A 215 8.32 14.73 18.08
C ASP A 215 8.38 16.05 17.31
N VAL A 216 7.26 16.46 16.73
CA VAL A 216 7.17 17.65 15.87
C VAL A 216 7.45 18.93 16.67
N GLY A 217 6.97 19.01 17.92
CA GLY A 217 7.19 20.19 18.76
C GLY A 217 8.67 20.38 19.08
N MET A 218 9.37 19.30 19.36
CA MET A 218 10.82 19.31 19.59
C MET A 218 11.59 19.66 18.32
N ALA A 219 11.21 19.08 17.17
CA ALA A 219 11.82 19.38 15.88
C ALA A 219 11.66 20.87 15.53
N LEU A 220 10.47 21.42 15.70
CA LEU A 220 10.20 22.85 15.48
C LEU A 220 10.93 23.76 16.49
N ALA A 221 11.02 23.33 17.74
CA ALA A 221 11.74 24.09 18.76
C ALA A 221 13.25 24.18 18.47
N GLU A 222 13.86 23.10 17.97
CA GLU A 222 15.25 23.15 17.52
C GLU A 222 15.42 23.90 16.21
N TYR A 223 14.49 23.73 15.27
CA TYR A 223 14.52 24.45 13.99
C TYR A 223 14.63 25.95 14.21
N ASN A 224 13.80 26.49 15.10
CA ASN A 224 13.77 27.94 15.42
C ASN A 224 14.91 28.36 16.37
N GLY A 225 15.13 27.64 17.45
CA GLY A 225 15.97 28.10 18.55
C GLY A 225 17.25 27.33 18.78
N GLY A 226 17.52 26.31 17.96
CA GLY A 226 18.66 25.41 18.12
C GLY A 226 18.53 24.40 19.27
N PRO A 227 19.50 23.49 19.44
CA PRO A 227 19.41 22.35 20.36
C PRO A 227 19.26 22.73 21.84
N ILE A 228 19.84 23.84 22.26
CA ILE A 228 19.72 24.32 23.64
C ILE A 228 18.27 24.73 23.93
N ASN A 229 17.64 25.51 23.07
CA ASN A 229 16.23 25.91 23.22
C ASN A 229 15.27 24.73 23.12
N ALA A 230 15.55 23.75 22.24
CA ALA A 230 14.80 22.50 22.19
C ALA A 230 14.83 21.75 23.53
N GLY A 231 16.00 21.61 24.14
CA GLY A 231 16.16 21.00 25.47
C GLY A 231 15.39 21.73 26.55
N LEU A 232 15.43 23.07 26.55
CA LEU A 232 14.66 23.91 27.47
C LEU A 232 13.16 23.82 27.23
N TYR A 233 12.72 23.76 25.97
CA TYR A 233 11.34 23.57 25.57
C TYR A 233 10.79 22.22 26.07
N ARG A 234 11.54 21.13 25.87
CA ARG A 234 11.22 19.79 26.42
C ARG A 234 11.02 19.83 27.92
N ALA A 235 11.91 20.51 28.64
CA ALA A 235 11.85 20.66 30.09
C ALA A 235 10.76 21.62 30.58
N ARG A 236 9.96 22.21 29.68
CA ARG A 236 8.99 23.27 29.97
C ARG A 236 9.60 24.43 30.79
N SER A 237 10.85 24.72 30.52
CA SER A 237 11.61 25.72 31.25
C SER A 237 11.14 27.14 30.88
N HIS A 238 10.96 27.99 31.89
CA HIS A 238 10.77 29.44 31.69
C HIS A 238 11.97 30.10 30.99
N ARG A 239 13.13 29.41 30.93
CA ARG A 239 14.32 29.88 30.22
C ARG A 239 14.29 29.63 28.73
N THR A 240 13.32 28.86 28.22
CA THR A 240 13.08 28.76 26.77
C THR A 240 12.86 30.18 26.21
N SER A 241 13.47 30.51 25.08
CA SER A 241 13.28 31.83 24.48
C SER A 241 11.79 32.11 24.23
N ALA A 242 11.37 33.35 24.39
CA ALA A 242 9.98 33.73 24.09
C ALA A 242 9.65 33.41 22.61
N GLU A 243 10.60 33.67 21.71
CA GLU A 243 10.47 33.38 20.29
C GLU A 243 10.15 31.88 20.05
N THR A 244 10.93 30.95 20.60
CA THR A 244 10.69 29.51 20.43
C THR A 244 9.37 29.06 21.06
N ARG A 245 8.98 29.63 22.21
CA ARG A 245 7.69 29.31 22.84
C ARG A 245 6.50 29.72 21.98
N ASP A 246 6.61 30.85 21.28
CA ASP A 246 5.56 31.37 20.40
C ASP A 246 5.61 30.75 19.01
N TYR A 247 6.79 30.34 18.54
CA TYR A 247 6.99 29.78 17.22
C TYR A 247 6.29 28.43 17.03
N VAL A 248 6.52 27.50 17.96
CA VAL A 248 5.94 26.14 17.83
C VAL A 248 4.43 26.15 17.72
N PRO A 249 3.67 26.83 18.61
CA PRO A 249 2.23 26.95 18.46
C PRO A 249 1.80 27.60 17.14
N ARG A 250 2.46 28.67 16.70
CA ARG A 250 2.12 29.35 15.44
C ARG A 250 2.25 28.42 14.23
N VAL A 251 3.30 27.63 14.15
CA VAL A 251 3.47 26.66 13.05
C VAL A 251 2.39 25.58 13.12
N LEU A 252 2.08 25.06 14.30
CA LEU A 252 1.07 24.02 14.47
C LEU A 252 -0.35 24.52 14.18
N GLU A 253 -0.72 25.72 14.63
CA GLU A 253 -2.00 26.36 14.28
C GLU A 253 -2.13 26.56 12.77
N GLN A 254 -1.05 27.02 12.13
CA GLN A 254 -1.01 27.15 10.68
C GLN A 254 -1.19 25.83 9.97
N TYR A 255 -0.51 24.80 10.45
CA TYR A 255 -0.64 23.43 9.96
C TYR A 255 -2.08 22.91 10.09
N GLU A 256 -2.67 23.01 11.28
CA GLU A 256 -4.06 22.57 11.51
C GLU A 256 -5.07 23.30 10.61
N ARG A 257 -4.88 24.59 10.39
CA ARG A 257 -5.71 25.35 9.46
C ARG A 257 -5.60 24.81 8.03
N LEU A 258 -4.37 24.58 7.57
CA LEU A 258 -4.09 24.12 6.21
C LEU A 258 -4.60 22.70 5.97
N VAL A 259 -4.45 21.81 6.92
CA VAL A 259 -4.99 20.44 6.86
C VAL A 259 -6.51 20.43 6.66
N LYS A 260 -7.23 21.39 7.22
CA LYS A 260 -8.69 21.51 7.07
C LYS A 260 -9.11 22.12 5.72
N THR A 261 -8.21 22.87 5.07
CA THR A 261 -8.56 23.65 3.87
C THR A 261 -7.97 23.06 2.58
N LEU A 262 -6.84 22.37 2.67
CA LEU A 262 -6.18 21.78 1.51
C LEU A 262 -6.74 20.38 1.18
N PRO A 263 -6.80 20.02 -0.10
CA PRO A 263 -7.21 18.67 -0.53
C PRO A 263 -6.07 17.68 -0.27
N ILE A 264 -6.08 17.06 0.91
CA ILE A 264 -5.08 16.10 1.33
C ILE A 264 -5.61 14.69 1.07
N ALA A 265 -4.83 13.83 0.40
CA ALA A 265 -5.21 12.44 0.18
C ALA A 265 -5.31 11.68 1.52
N PRO A 266 -6.35 10.83 1.71
CA PRO A 266 -6.36 9.87 2.80
C PRO A 266 -5.12 8.97 2.68
N GLY A 267 -4.19 9.04 3.65
CA GLY A 267 -2.94 8.28 3.62
C GLY A 267 -1.65 9.11 3.46
N LEU A 268 -1.73 10.40 3.09
CA LEU A 268 -0.67 11.35 3.40
C LEU A 268 -0.76 11.61 4.91
N SER A 269 0.16 11.02 5.61
CA SER A 269 0.18 10.74 7.03
C SER A 269 -0.15 11.93 7.94
N HIS A 270 -1.40 12.07 8.34
CA HIS A 270 -1.80 12.87 9.49
C HIS A 270 -1.25 12.30 10.82
N ASP A 271 -0.94 11.00 10.85
CA ASP A 271 -0.60 10.28 12.08
C ASP A 271 0.77 10.66 12.66
N ILE A 272 1.68 11.19 11.85
CA ILE A 272 3.03 11.55 12.29
C ILE A 272 3.04 12.88 13.05
N ILE A 273 2.15 13.81 12.73
CA ILE A 273 2.18 15.18 13.24
C ILE A 273 1.18 15.41 14.38
N TYR A 274 0.08 14.65 14.41
CA TYR A 274 -0.96 14.75 15.45
C TYR A 274 -0.56 14.12 16.80
N ARG A 275 0.69 13.78 16.98
CA ARG A 275 1.23 13.47 18.30
C ARG A 275 1.35 14.77 19.08
N ASP A 276 0.24 15.10 19.70
CA ASP A 276 0.00 16.16 20.69
C ASP A 276 1.26 16.90 21.19
N ALA A 277 1.68 17.92 20.45
CA ALA A 277 2.71 18.86 20.91
C ALA A 277 2.31 19.59 22.22
N SER A 278 1.01 19.55 22.60
CA SER A 278 0.51 20.06 23.87
C SER A 278 0.76 19.12 25.05
N ARG A 279 1.19 17.85 24.78
CA ARG A 279 1.51 16.85 25.82
C ARG A 279 2.90 16.25 25.62
N PRO A 280 3.98 17.00 25.91
CA PRO A 280 5.33 16.43 25.90
C PRO A 280 5.42 15.31 26.94
N GLY A 281 5.68 14.08 26.51
CA GLY A 281 5.96 12.95 27.40
C GLY A 281 5.07 11.71 27.28
N LYS A 282 4.06 11.64 26.40
CA LYS A 282 3.41 10.35 26.07
C LYS A 282 4.19 9.63 24.98
N GLN A 283 5.05 8.71 25.39
CA GLN A 283 5.60 7.69 24.47
C GLN A 283 4.45 6.90 23.88
N LEU A 284 4.34 6.90 22.57
CA LEU A 284 3.43 6.03 21.85
C LEU A 284 3.96 4.61 21.92
N GLY A 285 3.24 3.77 22.65
CA GLY A 285 3.41 2.34 22.54
C GLY A 285 3.11 1.92 21.11
N VAL A 286 4.13 1.44 20.41
CA VAL A 286 3.98 0.70 19.15
C VAL A 286 3.33 -0.61 19.53
N SER A 287 2.02 -0.74 19.36
CA SER A 287 1.38 -2.04 19.34
C SER A 287 1.66 -2.64 17.95
N ALA A 288 2.70 -3.44 17.88
CA ALA A 288 2.83 -4.42 16.82
C ALA A 288 1.72 -5.46 17.05
N SER A 289 0.60 -5.33 16.37
CA SER A 289 -0.31 -6.45 16.15
C SER A 289 0.20 -7.21 14.93
N ALA A 290 1.00 -8.26 15.24
CA ALA A 290 1.12 -9.41 14.36
C ALA A 290 -0.24 -10.13 14.35
N GLU A 291 -0.84 -10.29 13.15
CA GLU A 291 -1.54 -11.49 12.69
C GLU A 291 -1.75 -11.36 11.17
#